data_0de0b15baacd0295651a597bdcfd4872
#
_entry.id   0de0b15baacd0295651a597bdcfd4872
#
_cell.length_a   1.000
_cell.length_b   1.000
_cell.length_c   1.000
_cell.angle_alpha   90.00
_cell.angle_beta   90.00
_cell.angle_gamma   90.00
#
_symmetry.space_group_name_H-M   'P 1'
#
loop_
_entity.id
_entity.type
_entity.pdbx_description
1 polymer ?
#
loop_
_entity_poly.entity_id
_entity_poly.type
_entity_poly.pdbx_seq_one_letter_code
_entity_poly.pdbx_strand_id
1 'polypeptide(L)'
;MKFLIVFCGLVGLSACFPSVFDEPDVLTDKMVEFINGQKTTWTAGHNFEYIPQERRYVHVKRLCGSLPQKHSPVKLEQKEVVVDMDLPDNFDSRVQWPMCPSLKELRDQSECGSCWAFGAVEAMTDRICISSKGAEKFHISAEDLLSCCSSCGMGCNGGYPSAAWSYFKRSGLVTGGQYNTHQGCRPYTLPHCDHHTTGQYMPCTGDLPTPKCSKTCEDGYNKTYSADKHYGVSVYSVSSDEQQIMAEIYKNGPVEAAFTVYSDFPSYKSGVYQHKSGSELGGHAIKILGWGVEDSTPYWLVANSWNADWGDKGFFKILRGQDECGIESEVVAGLPKL
;
A
#
# COMPACT_ATOMS: atom_id res chain seq x y z
N MET A 1 -58.84 39.77 -49.40
CA MET A 1 -57.48 39.51 -48.90
C MET A 1 -57.64 38.95 -47.51
N LYS A 2 -57.44 37.63 -47.33
CA LYS A 2 -57.51 36.94 -46.02
C LYS A 2 -56.06 36.65 -45.59
N PHE A 3 -55.64 37.24 -44.47
CA PHE A 3 -54.36 36.95 -43.87
C PHE A 3 -54.50 35.67 -43.03
N LEU A 4 -53.71 34.66 -43.33
CA LEU A 4 -53.58 33.41 -42.61
C LEU A 4 -52.42 33.60 -41.60
N ILE A 5 -52.72 33.59 -40.29
CA ILE A 5 -51.73 33.62 -39.23
C ILE A 5 -51.38 32.16 -38.92
N VAL A 6 -50.14 31.75 -39.25
CA VAL A 6 -49.58 30.44 -38.86
C VAL A 6 -48.96 30.59 -37.47
N PHE A 7 -49.53 29.89 -36.51
CA PHE A 7 -48.91 29.71 -35.17
C PHE A 7 -47.84 28.61 -35.27
N CYS A 8 -46.56 28.99 -35.19
CA CYS A 8 -45.50 28.04 -34.94
C CYS A 8 -45.47 27.68 -33.45
N GLY A 9 -45.94 26.48 -33.14
CA GLY A 9 -45.79 25.90 -31.80
C GLY A 9 -44.31 25.52 -31.57
N LEU A 10 -43.65 26.15 -30.62
CA LEU A 10 -42.35 25.72 -30.08
C LEU A 10 -42.55 24.47 -29.22
N VAL A 11 -42.22 23.32 -29.80
CA VAL A 11 -42.06 22.09 -29.02
C VAL A 11 -40.73 22.18 -28.30
N GLY A 12 -40.77 22.49 -27.02
CA GLY A 12 -39.60 22.42 -26.14
C GLY A 12 -39.12 20.98 -25.99
N LEU A 13 -38.04 20.62 -26.66
CA LEU A 13 -37.30 19.41 -26.35
C LEU A 13 -36.66 19.60 -24.97
N SER A 14 -37.31 19.10 -23.93
CA SER A 14 -36.70 18.87 -22.63
C SER A 14 -35.70 17.76 -22.82
N ALA A 15 -34.43 18.11 -23.07
CA ALA A 15 -33.33 17.18 -22.96
C ALA A 15 -33.27 16.77 -21.47
N CYS A 16 -33.75 15.56 -21.20
CA CYS A 16 -33.49 14.87 -19.95
C CYS A 16 -31.99 14.54 -19.96
N PHE A 17 -31.16 15.44 -19.42
CA PHE A 17 -29.81 15.06 -19.03
C PHE A 17 -29.97 14.02 -17.93
N PRO A 18 -29.32 12.83 -18.06
CA PRO A 18 -29.26 11.93 -16.93
C PRO A 18 -28.67 12.73 -15.77
N SER A 19 -29.38 12.73 -14.64
CA SER A 19 -28.81 13.21 -13.39
C SER A 19 -27.47 12.49 -13.23
N VAL A 20 -26.38 13.23 -13.23
CA VAL A 20 -25.11 12.77 -12.68
C VAL A 20 -25.50 12.37 -11.26
N PHE A 21 -25.58 11.06 -11.00
CA PHE A 21 -25.68 10.60 -9.63
C PHE A 21 -24.41 11.11 -8.99
N ASP A 22 -24.52 12.03 -8.05
CA ASP A 22 -23.40 12.49 -7.24
C ASP A 22 -22.80 11.24 -6.59
N GLU A 23 -21.69 10.75 -7.14
CA GLU A 23 -20.95 9.68 -6.49
C GLU A 23 -20.60 10.15 -5.09
N PRO A 24 -20.78 9.28 -4.06
CA PRO A 24 -20.45 9.66 -2.71
C PRO A 24 -18.99 10.07 -2.63
N ASP A 25 -18.74 11.20 -2.01
CA ASP A 25 -17.39 11.73 -1.82
C ASP A 25 -16.57 10.86 -0.87
N VAL A 26 -15.24 10.95 -0.99
CA VAL A 26 -14.30 10.18 -0.15
C VAL A 26 -14.58 10.39 1.33
N LEU A 27 -14.72 9.29 2.10
CA LEU A 27 -14.86 9.31 3.56
C LEU A 27 -16.08 10.09 4.07
N THR A 28 -17.18 10.05 3.34
CA THR A 28 -18.45 10.65 3.78
C THR A 28 -19.36 9.61 4.45
N ASP A 29 -20.31 10.08 5.28
CA ASP A 29 -21.37 9.24 5.83
C ASP A 29 -22.17 8.56 4.71
N LYS A 30 -22.42 9.28 3.62
CA LYS A 30 -23.10 8.76 2.42
C LYS A 30 -22.36 7.56 1.80
N MET A 31 -21.01 7.60 1.73
CA MET A 31 -20.23 6.48 1.23
C MET A 31 -20.37 5.26 2.14
N VAL A 32 -20.25 5.45 3.46
CA VAL A 32 -20.40 4.38 4.46
C VAL A 32 -21.79 3.76 4.38
N GLU A 33 -22.84 4.58 4.36
CA GLU A 33 -24.24 4.13 4.23
C GLU A 33 -24.47 3.39 2.90
N PHE A 34 -23.95 3.93 1.80
CA PHE A 34 -24.07 3.33 0.47
C PHE A 34 -23.45 1.94 0.44
N ILE A 35 -22.18 1.78 0.88
CA ILE A 35 -21.49 0.51 0.89
C ILE A 35 -22.21 -0.50 1.79
N ASN A 36 -22.55 -0.13 3.01
CA ASN A 36 -23.19 -1.04 3.96
C ASN A 36 -24.61 -1.43 3.53
N GLY A 37 -25.29 -0.58 2.75
CA GLY A 37 -26.59 -0.88 2.14
C GLY A 37 -26.54 -1.87 0.98
N GLN A 38 -25.37 -2.07 0.34
CA GLN A 38 -25.20 -2.94 -0.81
C GLN A 38 -25.09 -4.46 -0.47
N LYS A 39 -25.00 -4.83 0.81
CA LYS A 39 -24.73 -6.23 1.24
C LYS A 39 -23.49 -6.80 0.57
N THR A 40 -22.40 -6.07 0.60
CA THR A 40 -21.13 -6.48 0.00
C THR A 40 -20.40 -7.50 0.88
N THR A 41 -19.24 -7.98 0.40
CA THR A 41 -18.34 -8.87 1.15
C THR A 41 -17.52 -8.16 2.23
N TRP A 42 -17.69 -6.84 2.39
CA TRP A 42 -16.96 -6.03 3.34
C TRP A 42 -17.84 -4.95 3.98
N THR A 43 -17.37 -4.41 5.07
CA THR A 43 -18.04 -3.38 5.85
C THR A 43 -17.24 -2.09 5.82
N ALA A 44 -17.91 -0.99 5.50
CA ALA A 44 -17.38 0.36 5.58
C ALA A 44 -17.63 0.97 6.97
N GLY A 45 -16.74 1.87 7.37
CA GLY A 45 -16.88 2.66 8.57
C GLY A 45 -16.07 3.95 8.49
N HIS A 46 -16.15 4.74 9.56
CA HIS A 46 -15.44 6.00 9.64
C HIS A 46 -13.97 5.76 9.98
N ASN A 47 -13.12 6.16 9.04
CA ASN A 47 -11.69 6.36 9.21
C ASN A 47 -11.40 7.84 8.91
N PHE A 48 -10.28 8.38 9.35
CA PHE A 48 -9.90 9.77 9.05
C PHE A 48 -10.86 10.86 9.57
N GLU A 49 -11.59 10.59 10.65
CA GLU A 49 -12.58 11.53 11.20
C GLU A 49 -11.99 12.89 11.59
N TYR A 50 -10.71 12.93 11.97
CA TYR A 50 -10.00 14.17 12.29
C TYR A 50 -9.70 15.07 11.12
N ILE A 51 -9.60 14.47 9.93
CA ILE A 51 -9.32 15.24 8.75
C ILE A 51 -10.61 16.00 8.37
N PRO A 52 -10.59 17.33 8.31
CA PRO A 52 -11.74 18.11 7.83
C PRO A 52 -12.21 17.58 6.47
N GLN A 53 -13.53 17.49 6.27
CA GLN A 53 -14.13 16.84 5.09
C GLN A 53 -13.55 17.35 3.78
N GLU A 54 -13.35 18.66 3.67
CA GLU A 54 -12.79 19.31 2.48
C GLU A 54 -11.32 18.95 2.20
N ARG A 55 -10.61 18.38 3.18
CA ARG A 55 -9.22 17.95 3.04
C ARG A 55 -9.06 16.45 2.84
N ARG A 56 -10.09 15.63 3.14
CA ARG A 56 -10.01 14.16 3.12
C ARG A 56 -9.58 13.59 1.78
N TYR A 57 -10.14 14.10 0.68
CA TYR A 57 -9.75 13.69 -0.67
C TYR A 57 -8.26 13.93 -0.93
N VAL A 58 -7.78 15.14 -0.65
CA VAL A 58 -6.37 15.50 -0.87
C VAL A 58 -5.45 14.69 0.04
N HIS A 59 -5.85 14.49 1.29
CA HIS A 59 -5.09 13.71 2.27
C HIS A 59 -4.90 12.26 1.80
N VAL A 60 -5.99 11.55 1.48
CA VAL A 60 -5.89 10.16 1.01
C VAL A 60 -5.12 10.06 -0.30
N LYS A 61 -5.33 10.98 -1.22
CA LYS A 61 -4.59 11.01 -2.48
C LYS A 61 -3.07 11.14 -2.27
N ARG A 62 -2.64 11.85 -1.24
CA ARG A 62 -1.22 11.97 -0.87
C ARG A 62 -0.63 10.68 -0.32
N LEU A 63 -1.43 9.86 0.35
CA LEU A 63 -1.00 8.55 0.83
C LEU A 63 -0.77 7.57 -0.33
N CYS A 64 -1.34 7.82 -1.50
CA CYS A 64 -1.22 7.01 -2.71
C CYS A 64 0.04 7.40 -3.50
N GLY A 65 1.18 6.81 -3.14
CA GLY A 65 2.49 7.15 -3.71
C GLY A 65 3.09 6.09 -4.63
N SER A 66 2.36 5.05 -5.05
CA SER A 66 2.84 4.09 -6.04
C SER A 66 2.60 4.62 -7.46
N LEU A 67 3.67 4.82 -8.21
CA LEU A 67 3.59 5.26 -9.60
C LEU A 67 3.43 4.05 -10.53
N PRO A 68 2.65 4.18 -11.64
CA PRO A 68 2.41 3.07 -12.55
C PRO A 68 3.69 2.45 -13.10
N GLN A 69 3.84 1.14 -12.99
CA GLN A 69 5.04 0.39 -13.36
C GLN A 69 5.46 0.60 -14.82
N LYS A 70 4.52 0.85 -15.73
CA LYS A 70 4.81 1.17 -17.14
C LYS A 70 5.74 2.38 -17.34
N HIS A 71 5.82 3.26 -16.35
CA HIS A 71 6.70 4.45 -16.36
C HIS A 71 7.95 4.26 -15.50
N SER A 72 8.13 3.10 -14.89
CA SER A 72 9.33 2.82 -14.10
C SER A 72 10.59 2.84 -14.94
N PRO A 73 11.68 3.46 -14.46
CA PRO A 73 12.99 3.40 -15.13
C PRO A 73 13.63 2.00 -15.03
N VAL A 74 13.03 1.10 -14.24
CA VAL A 74 13.51 -0.25 -13.98
C VAL A 74 12.44 -1.26 -14.37
N LYS A 75 12.80 -2.16 -15.29
CA LYS A 75 12.02 -3.35 -15.61
C LYS A 75 12.71 -4.56 -14.96
N LEU A 76 12.03 -5.20 -14.03
CA LEU A 76 12.49 -6.43 -13.43
C LEU A 76 12.17 -7.62 -14.34
N GLU A 77 13.03 -8.61 -14.31
CA GLU A 77 12.78 -9.90 -14.95
C GLU A 77 11.65 -10.62 -14.20
N GLN A 78 10.70 -11.19 -14.92
CA GLN A 78 9.65 -12.00 -14.32
C GLN A 78 10.19 -13.36 -13.96
N LYS A 79 9.96 -13.76 -12.71
CA LYS A 79 10.35 -15.07 -12.21
C LYS A 79 9.11 -15.94 -12.01
N GLU A 80 9.14 -17.14 -12.55
CA GLU A 80 8.20 -18.19 -12.23
C GLU A 80 8.68 -19.00 -11.04
N VAL A 81 7.78 -19.27 -10.12
CA VAL A 81 8.03 -20.14 -8.97
C VAL A 81 7.54 -21.53 -9.31
N VAL A 82 8.38 -22.53 -9.17
CA VAL A 82 7.95 -23.92 -9.36
C VAL A 82 6.91 -24.25 -8.29
N VAL A 83 5.68 -24.52 -8.73
CA VAL A 83 4.57 -24.97 -7.88
C VAL A 83 4.59 -26.50 -7.96
N ASP A 84 5.31 -27.12 -7.04
CA ASP A 84 5.53 -28.58 -6.96
C ASP A 84 4.78 -29.22 -5.78
N MET A 85 3.87 -28.48 -5.17
CA MET A 85 3.09 -28.92 -4.02
C MET A 85 1.68 -28.31 -4.05
N ASP A 86 0.74 -28.95 -3.40
CA ASP A 86 -0.56 -28.38 -3.13
C ASP A 86 -0.42 -27.28 -2.08
N LEU A 87 -0.82 -26.06 -2.42
CA LEU A 87 -0.84 -24.93 -1.50
C LEU A 87 -2.08 -25.02 -0.59
N PRO A 88 -1.97 -24.67 0.70
CA PRO A 88 -3.11 -24.71 1.62
C PRO A 88 -4.17 -23.67 1.24
N ASP A 89 -5.44 -23.93 1.57
CA ASP A 89 -6.55 -23.01 1.33
C ASP A 89 -6.36 -21.66 2.07
N ASN A 90 -5.71 -21.70 3.23
CA ASN A 90 -5.42 -20.52 4.06
C ASN A 90 -3.94 -20.52 4.46
N PHE A 91 -3.31 -19.37 4.37
CA PHE A 91 -1.94 -19.17 4.78
C PHE A 91 -1.73 -17.79 5.39
N ASP A 92 -1.01 -17.73 6.50
CA ASP A 92 -0.65 -16.51 7.19
C ASP A 92 0.82 -16.55 7.59
N SER A 93 1.64 -15.69 7.02
CA SER A 93 3.06 -15.59 7.30
C SER A 93 3.36 -15.36 8.79
N ARG A 94 2.47 -14.68 9.52
CA ARG A 94 2.60 -14.40 10.96
C ARG A 94 2.51 -15.68 11.82
N VAL A 95 1.80 -16.68 11.30
CA VAL A 95 1.66 -18.00 11.92
C VAL A 95 2.78 -18.94 11.48
N GLN A 96 3.12 -18.89 10.19
CA GLN A 96 4.16 -19.74 9.60
C GLN A 96 5.56 -19.45 10.15
N TRP A 97 5.88 -18.16 10.37
CA TRP A 97 7.19 -17.72 10.86
C TRP A 97 7.07 -16.90 12.17
N PRO A 98 6.64 -17.52 13.28
CA PRO A 98 6.38 -16.81 14.52
C PRO A 98 7.63 -16.18 15.17
N MET A 99 8.84 -16.63 14.73
CA MET A 99 10.12 -16.08 15.16
C MET A 99 10.42 -14.70 14.54
N CYS A 100 9.64 -14.26 13.54
CA CYS A 100 9.83 -12.98 12.84
C CYS A 100 8.78 -11.96 13.31
N PRO A 101 9.09 -11.13 14.30
CA PRO A 101 8.13 -10.19 14.88
C PRO A 101 7.65 -9.13 13.90
N SER A 102 8.47 -8.75 12.92
CA SER A 102 8.15 -7.76 11.90
C SER A 102 6.92 -8.13 11.04
N LEU A 103 6.60 -9.43 10.91
CA LEU A 103 5.40 -9.90 10.24
C LEU A 103 4.09 -9.41 10.87
N LYS A 104 4.11 -9.10 12.16
CA LYS A 104 2.96 -8.60 12.92
C LYS A 104 2.97 -7.08 13.09
N GLU A 105 4.04 -6.44 12.69
CA GLU A 105 4.23 -5.02 12.83
C GLU A 105 3.55 -4.27 11.68
N LEU A 106 2.97 -3.14 12.03
CA LEU A 106 2.39 -2.19 11.10
C LEU A 106 3.16 -0.90 11.18
N ARG A 107 3.55 -0.40 10.03
CA ARG A 107 4.28 0.85 9.95
C ARG A 107 3.36 2.00 9.56
N ASP A 108 3.85 3.21 9.77
CA ASP A 108 3.16 4.43 9.41
C ASP A 108 4.05 5.27 8.47
N GLN A 109 3.55 5.45 7.24
CA GLN A 109 4.21 6.28 6.22
C GLN A 109 4.09 7.77 6.50
N SER A 110 3.32 8.18 7.53
CA SER A 110 3.01 9.58 7.81
C SER A 110 2.25 10.25 6.64
N GLU A 111 2.13 11.55 6.61
CA GLU A 111 1.52 12.30 5.51
C GLU A 111 2.50 12.49 4.32
N CYS A 112 2.97 11.37 3.81
CA CYS A 112 3.98 11.28 2.74
C CYS A 112 3.59 10.14 1.79
N GLY A 113 3.60 10.38 0.49
CA GLY A 113 3.34 9.36 -0.54
C GLY A 113 4.50 8.37 -0.70
N SER A 114 4.91 7.75 0.40
CA SER A 114 6.06 6.82 0.49
C SER A 114 5.68 5.35 0.58
N CYS A 115 4.43 4.98 0.30
CA CYS A 115 3.96 3.60 0.31
C CYS A 115 4.85 2.66 -0.52
N TRP A 116 5.36 3.13 -1.67
CA TRP A 116 6.32 2.41 -2.53
C TRP A 116 7.62 2.05 -1.80
N ALA A 117 8.03 2.84 -0.81
CA ALA A 117 9.19 2.54 0.02
C ALA A 117 8.83 1.65 1.21
N PHE A 118 7.66 1.86 1.83
CA PHE A 118 7.20 1.07 2.97
C PHE A 118 6.88 -0.37 2.58
N GLY A 119 6.08 -0.61 1.55
CA GLY A 119 5.79 -1.95 1.04
C GLY A 119 7.06 -2.74 0.74
N ALA A 120 8.04 -2.08 0.10
CA ALA A 120 9.34 -2.67 -0.20
C ALA A 120 10.11 -3.06 1.07
N VAL A 121 10.38 -2.09 1.97
CA VAL A 121 11.23 -2.36 3.14
C VAL A 121 10.58 -3.27 4.17
N GLU A 122 9.26 -3.28 4.28
CA GLU A 122 8.53 -4.22 5.12
C GLU A 122 8.68 -5.66 4.62
N ALA A 123 8.48 -5.89 3.31
CA ALA A 123 8.69 -7.20 2.72
C ALA A 123 10.17 -7.64 2.78
N MET A 124 11.12 -6.72 2.55
CA MET A 124 12.56 -6.98 2.69
C MET A 124 12.93 -7.39 4.11
N THR A 125 12.42 -6.67 5.12
CA THR A 125 12.63 -6.94 6.54
C THR A 125 12.16 -8.35 6.90
N ASP A 126 10.95 -8.69 6.53
CA ASP A 126 10.35 -10.00 6.79
C ASP A 126 11.16 -11.13 6.12
N ARG A 127 11.53 -10.95 4.87
CA ARG A 127 12.32 -11.93 4.10
C ARG A 127 13.72 -12.12 4.66
N ILE A 128 14.37 -11.10 5.18
CA ILE A 128 15.65 -11.21 5.88
C ILE A 128 15.48 -12.07 7.14
N CYS A 129 14.47 -11.80 7.95
CA CYS A 129 14.19 -12.59 9.14
C CYS A 129 13.86 -14.04 8.80
N ILE A 130 13.01 -14.30 7.82
CA ILE A 130 12.63 -15.64 7.37
C ILE A 130 13.86 -16.41 6.86
N SER A 131 14.62 -15.81 5.95
CA SER A 131 15.78 -16.43 5.34
C SER A 131 16.90 -16.75 6.35
N SER A 132 17.06 -15.90 7.37
CA SER A 132 17.99 -16.10 8.49
C SER A 132 17.43 -17.03 9.58
N LYS A 133 16.22 -17.58 9.41
CA LYS A 133 15.53 -18.40 10.41
C LYS A 133 15.38 -17.69 11.76
N GLY A 134 15.17 -16.38 11.72
CA GLY A 134 14.98 -15.54 12.91
C GLY A 134 16.28 -15.08 13.59
N ALA A 135 17.44 -15.30 12.97
CA ALA A 135 18.71 -14.77 13.49
C ALA A 135 18.81 -13.25 13.32
N GLU A 136 18.33 -12.73 12.19
CA GLU A 136 18.29 -11.30 11.88
C GLU A 136 16.86 -10.76 12.08
N LYS A 137 16.71 -9.73 12.92
CA LYS A 137 15.40 -9.17 13.29
C LYS A 137 15.38 -7.64 13.24
N PHE A 138 16.33 -7.03 12.58
CA PHE A 138 16.35 -5.58 12.37
C PHE A 138 15.37 -5.16 11.29
N HIS A 139 15.04 -3.88 11.26
CA HIS A 139 14.22 -3.28 10.21
C HIS A 139 15.11 -2.68 9.12
N ILE A 140 14.74 -2.88 7.87
CA ILE A 140 15.29 -2.10 6.75
C ILE A 140 14.68 -0.70 6.78
N SER A 141 15.50 0.29 6.56
CA SER A 141 15.16 1.70 6.67
C SER A 141 14.31 2.20 5.50
N ALA A 142 13.06 2.61 5.80
CA ALA A 142 12.24 3.37 4.85
C ALA A 142 12.84 4.76 4.59
N GLU A 143 13.46 5.39 5.59
CA GLU A 143 14.13 6.68 5.49
C GLU A 143 15.27 6.67 4.47
N ASP A 144 16.12 5.64 4.51
CA ASP A 144 17.26 5.52 3.58
C ASP A 144 16.77 5.31 2.14
N LEU A 145 15.78 4.46 1.95
CA LEU A 145 15.19 4.21 0.62
C LEU A 145 14.51 5.46 0.08
N LEU A 146 13.62 6.07 0.87
CA LEU A 146 12.84 7.25 0.50
C LEU A 146 13.71 8.43 0.12
N SER A 147 14.74 8.70 0.94
CA SER A 147 15.54 9.92 0.80
C SER A 147 16.73 9.76 -0.15
N CYS A 148 17.33 8.56 -0.22
CA CYS A 148 18.60 8.37 -0.93
C CYS A 148 18.47 7.70 -2.31
N CYS A 149 17.33 7.08 -2.64
CA CYS A 149 17.13 6.52 -3.96
C CYS A 149 16.55 7.55 -4.94
N SER A 150 17.39 8.40 -5.51
CA SER A 150 16.95 9.41 -6.49
C SER A 150 16.41 8.80 -7.82
N SER A 151 16.73 7.54 -8.11
CA SER A 151 16.22 6.81 -9.28
C SER A 151 14.95 6.02 -9.02
N CYS A 152 14.45 5.99 -7.77
CA CYS A 152 13.24 5.24 -7.42
C CYS A 152 11.95 6.03 -7.63
N GLY A 153 12.04 7.33 -7.80
CA GLY A 153 10.88 8.22 -7.95
C GLY A 153 11.14 9.61 -7.40
N MET A 154 10.10 10.20 -6.81
CA MET A 154 10.08 11.59 -6.35
C MET A 154 9.87 11.70 -4.83
N GLY A 155 10.36 10.73 -4.06
CA GLY A 155 10.24 10.72 -2.60
C GLY A 155 8.79 10.68 -2.12
N CYS A 156 8.35 11.64 -1.30
CA CYS A 156 6.98 11.77 -0.82
C CYS A 156 5.95 12.06 -1.93
N ASN A 157 6.38 12.38 -3.14
CA ASN A 157 5.50 12.56 -4.29
C ASN A 157 5.38 11.28 -5.15
N GLY A 158 5.81 10.14 -4.62
CA GLY A 158 5.65 8.83 -5.23
C GLY A 158 6.93 8.22 -5.79
N GLY A 159 6.88 6.91 -6.01
CA GLY A 159 7.98 6.13 -6.57
C GLY A 159 7.53 4.77 -7.11
N TYR A 160 8.50 3.98 -7.52
CA TYR A 160 8.31 2.71 -8.22
C TYR A 160 8.79 1.53 -7.36
N PRO A 161 7.91 0.59 -6.98
CA PRO A 161 8.29 -0.63 -6.28
C PRO A 161 9.45 -1.38 -6.92
N SER A 162 9.41 -1.58 -8.23
CA SER A 162 10.50 -2.26 -8.98
C SER A 162 11.86 -1.56 -8.84
N ALA A 163 11.87 -0.24 -8.81
CA ALA A 163 13.10 0.53 -8.63
C ALA A 163 13.62 0.44 -7.19
N ALA A 164 12.73 0.39 -6.19
CA ALA A 164 13.06 0.17 -4.78
C ALA A 164 13.80 -1.17 -4.59
N TRP A 165 13.25 -2.26 -5.13
CA TRP A 165 13.89 -3.57 -5.06
C TRP A 165 15.21 -3.62 -5.84
N SER A 166 15.29 -2.98 -7.00
CA SER A 166 16.54 -2.86 -7.75
C SER A 166 17.60 -2.07 -6.98
N TYR A 167 17.21 -1.03 -6.25
CA TYR A 167 18.11 -0.26 -5.39
C TYR A 167 18.63 -1.11 -4.23
N PHE A 168 17.78 -1.91 -3.59
CA PHE A 168 18.19 -2.87 -2.55
C PHE A 168 19.28 -3.82 -3.05
N LYS A 169 19.13 -4.36 -4.26
CA LYS A 169 20.15 -5.24 -4.84
C LYS A 169 21.46 -4.51 -5.16
N ARG A 170 21.39 -3.32 -5.75
CA ARG A 170 22.57 -2.62 -6.30
C ARG A 170 23.31 -1.77 -5.28
N SER A 171 22.57 -1.07 -4.45
CA SER A 171 23.11 -0.05 -3.54
C SER A 171 23.03 -0.46 -2.09
N GLY A 172 22.17 -1.42 -1.78
CA GLY A 172 21.87 -1.82 -0.42
C GLY A 172 21.12 -0.75 0.37
N LEU A 173 20.53 -1.17 1.47
CA LEU A 173 19.81 -0.32 2.41
C LEU A 173 20.35 -0.55 3.82
N VAL A 174 20.40 0.49 4.63
CA VAL A 174 20.78 0.39 6.03
C VAL A 174 19.58 0.00 6.89
N THR A 175 19.83 -0.27 8.15
CA THR A 175 18.77 -0.52 9.14
C THR A 175 18.12 0.78 9.59
N GLY A 176 16.83 0.71 9.98
CA GLY A 176 16.10 1.84 10.54
C GLY A 176 14.67 1.49 10.90
N GLY A 177 14.29 1.76 12.14
CA GLY A 177 12.95 1.56 12.67
C GLY A 177 12.00 2.70 12.31
N GLN A 178 10.89 2.77 13.04
CA GLN A 178 9.86 3.80 12.94
C GLN A 178 10.33 5.14 13.52
N TYR A 179 9.50 6.17 13.33
CA TYR A 179 9.75 7.49 13.90
C TYR A 179 10.02 7.41 15.41
N ASN A 180 11.06 8.12 15.84
CA ASN A 180 11.47 8.26 17.24
C ASN A 180 11.77 6.94 17.99
N THR A 181 12.03 5.84 17.26
CA THR A 181 12.39 4.57 17.91
C THR A 181 13.86 4.46 18.26
N HIS A 182 14.72 5.25 17.64
CA HIS A 182 16.19 5.15 17.74
C HIS A 182 16.72 3.75 17.43
N GLN A 183 16.01 3.01 16.56
CA GLN A 183 16.40 1.68 16.14
C GLN A 183 17.07 1.71 14.76
N GLY A 184 18.30 1.17 14.69
CA GLY A 184 19.05 1.08 13.45
C GLY A 184 19.84 2.35 13.10
N CYS A 185 20.40 2.35 11.90
CA CYS A 185 21.25 3.45 11.42
C CYS A 185 20.45 4.70 11.02
N ARG A 186 19.32 4.50 10.36
CA ARG A 186 18.47 5.58 9.83
C ARG A 186 17.00 5.31 10.16
N PRO A 187 16.53 5.61 11.39
CA PRO A 187 15.09 5.57 11.71
C PRO A 187 14.30 6.56 10.86
N TYR A 188 13.01 6.31 10.69
CA TYR A 188 12.11 7.19 9.95
C TYR A 188 12.00 8.55 10.65
N THR A 189 12.12 9.64 9.91
CA THR A 189 12.17 10.99 10.48
C THR A 189 10.85 11.75 10.40
N LEU A 190 9.89 11.26 9.59
CA LEU A 190 8.57 11.87 9.51
C LEU A 190 7.70 11.37 10.67
N PRO A 191 7.08 12.27 11.44
CA PRO A 191 6.32 11.90 12.62
C PRO A 191 5.03 11.17 12.26
N HIS A 192 4.63 10.22 13.11
CA HIS A 192 3.28 9.69 13.07
C HIS A 192 2.26 10.82 13.22
N CYS A 193 1.18 10.75 12.49
CA CYS A 193 0.06 11.65 12.72
C CYS A 193 -1.25 10.86 12.80
N ASP A 194 -2.27 11.44 13.44
CA ASP A 194 -3.59 10.83 13.53
C ASP A 194 -4.26 10.87 12.15
N HIS A 195 -4.20 9.75 11.43
CA HIS A 195 -4.91 9.58 10.18
C HIS A 195 -6.39 9.28 10.41
N HIS A 196 -6.75 8.62 11.51
CA HIS A 196 -7.99 7.86 11.58
C HIS A 196 -8.91 8.17 12.76
N THR A 197 -8.35 8.37 13.94
CA THR A 197 -9.13 8.54 15.17
C THR A 197 -8.46 9.48 16.15
N THR A 198 -9.18 9.77 17.22
CA THR A 198 -8.70 10.59 18.31
C THR A 198 -7.53 9.93 19.03
N GLY A 199 -6.37 10.55 18.99
CA GLY A 199 -5.79 10.73 20.22
C GLY A 199 -4.47 10.10 20.58
N GLN A 200 -3.70 9.39 19.75
CA GLN A 200 -2.33 9.03 20.15
C GLN A 200 -1.28 9.98 19.60
N TYR A 201 -1.53 10.56 18.44
CA TYR A 201 -0.57 11.35 17.70
C TYR A 201 -1.06 12.78 17.50
N MET A 202 -0.20 13.63 16.98
CA MET A 202 -0.59 14.97 16.55
C MET A 202 -1.46 14.86 15.27
N PRO A 203 -2.40 15.79 15.04
CA PRO A 203 -3.13 15.84 13.79
C PRO A 203 -2.19 15.93 12.59
N CYS A 204 -2.54 15.27 11.48
CA CYS A 204 -1.80 15.43 10.23
C CYS A 204 -1.92 16.87 9.73
N THR A 205 -0.79 17.54 9.52
CA THR A 205 -0.73 19.00 9.29
C THR A 205 -0.61 19.40 7.83
N GLY A 206 -0.42 18.45 6.92
CA GLY A 206 -0.27 18.70 5.49
C GLY A 206 1.01 18.11 4.92
N ASP A 207 1.34 18.50 3.68
CA ASP A 207 2.49 17.96 2.94
C ASP A 207 3.79 17.98 3.71
N LEU A 208 4.30 16.80 4.02
CA LEU A 208 5.66 16.66 4.53
C LEU A 208 6.64 16.56 3.36
N PRO A 209 7.72 17.35 3.37
CA PRO A 209 8.74 17.28 2.33
C PRO A 209 9.51 15.96 2.42
N THR A 210 9.99 15.47 1.28
CA THR A 210 10.92 14.34 1.26
C THR A 210 12.15 14.68 2.10
N PRO A 211 12.53 13.82 3.06
CA PRO A 211 13.73 14.01 3.86
C PRO A 211 14.99 14.09 3.00
N LYS A 212 15.99 14.82 3.45
CA LYS A 212 17.27 14.88 2.76
C LYS A 212 18.06 13.60 2.95
N CYS A 213 18.63 13.07 1.85
CA CYS A 213 19.55 11.95 1.95
C CYS A 213 20.74 12.29 2.84
N SER A 214 20.99 11.45 3.84
CA SER A 214 22.20 11.47 4.64
C SER A 214 22.84 10.09 4.60
N LYS A 215 24.15 10.04 4.44
CA LYS A 215 24.93 8.81 4.47
C LYS A 215 25.66 8.64 5.81
N THR A 216 25.01 9.09 6.87
CA THR A 216 25.45 8.94 8.26
C THR A 216 24.34 8.28 9.07
N CYS A 217 24.70 7.44 10.02
CA CYS A 217 23.75 6.92 10.99
C CYS A 217 23.41 7.99 12.04
N GLU A 218 22.32 7.78 12.79
CA GLU A 218 22.03 8.64 13.94
C GLU A 218 23.12 8.53 15.02
N ASP A 219 23.21 9.55 15.87
CA ASP A 219 24.20 9.62 16.92
C ASP A 219 24.06 8.45 17.90
N GLY A 220 25.18 7.84 18.25
CA GLY A 220 25.21 6.70 19.17
C GLY A 220 25.03 5.32 18.51
N TYR A 221 24.72 5.26 17.22
CA TYR A 221 24.68 3.97 16.51
C TYR A 221 26.10 3.42 16.31
N ASN A 222 26.27 2.10 16.54
CA ASN A 222 27.60 1.50 16.67
C ASN A 222 28.28 1.10 15.34
N LYS A 223 27.60 1.26 14.20
CA LYS A 223 28.15 0.98 12.87
C LYS A 223 28.18 2.26 12.02
N THR A 224 29.07 2.29 11.05
CA THR A 224 29.03 3.32 10.01
C THR A 224 27.92 3.00 9.00
N TYR A 225 27.42 4.01 8.30
CA TYR A 225 26.41 3.85 7.25
C TYR A 225 26.81 2.80 6.20
N SER A 226 28.07 2.76 5.77
CA SER A 226 28.56 1.79 4.80
C SER A 226 28.67 0.37 5.35
N ALA A 227 28.95 0.24 6.64
CA ALA A 227 29.06 -1.07 7.30
C ALA A 227 27.70 -1.67 7.69
N ASP A 228 26.66 -0.85 7.68
CA ASP A 228 25.28 -1.26 8.00
C ASP A 228 24.44 -1.59 6.76
N LYS A 229 25.02 -1.60 5.56
CA LYS A 229 24.30 -1.90 4.32
C LYS A 229 23.94 -3.38 4.19
N HIS A 230 22.68 -3.64 3.92
CA HIS A 230 22.11 -4.94 3.59
C HIS A 230 21.66 -4.96 2.13
N TYR A 231 21.78 -6.10 1.46
CA TYR A 231 21.59 -6.22 0.02
C TYR A 231 20.63 -7.35 -0.34
N GLY A 232 20.01 -7.26 -1.52
CA GLY A 232 19.36 -8.38 -2.18
C GLY A 232 20.35 -9.17 -3.05
N VAL A 233 20.25 -10.50 -3.05
CA VAL A 233 20.94 -11.35 -4.03
C VAL A 233 20.22 -11.31 -5.36
N SER A 234 18.90 -11.42 -5.34
CA SER A 234 18.04 -11.37 -6.52
C SER A 234 16.82 -10.49 -6.27
N VAL A 235 16.34 -9.86 -7.33
CA VAL A 235 15.07 -9.09 -7.34
C VAL A 235 14.35 -9.37 -8.65
N TYR A 236 13.04 -9.50 -8.61
CA TYR A 236 12.23 -9.94 -9.74
C TYR A 236 10.77 -9.48 -9.59
N SER A 237 10.06 -9.43 -10.71
CA SER A 237 8.60 -9.39 -10.69
C SER A 237 8.05 -10.81 -10.58
N VAL A 238 6.93 -10.96 -9.88
CA VAL A 238 6.18 -12.22 -9.79
C VAL A 238 5.11 -12.19 -10.90
N SER A 239 4.81 -13.34 -11.48
CA SER A 239 3.69 -13.45 -12.43
C SER A 239 2.38 -13.04 -11.77
N SER A 240 1.48 -12.42 -12.53
CA SER A 240 0.12 -12.07 -12.08
C SER A 240 -0.79 -13.29 -11.86
N ASP A 241 -0.29 -14.49 -12.10
CA ASP A 241 -0.98 -15.73 -11.78
C ASP A 241 -1.09 -15.91 -10.27
N GLU A 242 -2.31 -16.13 -9.79
CA GLU A 242 -2.63 -16.28 -8.37
C GLU A 242 -1.77 -17.37 -7.69
N GLN A 243 -1.60 -18.52 -8.34
CA GLN A 243 -0.82 -19.62 -7.79
C GLN A 243 0.67 -19.29 -7.70
N GLN A 244 1.18 -18.48 -8.62
CA GLN A 244 2.55 -17.99 -8.59
C GLN A 244 2.80 -17.05 -7.42
N ILE A 245 1.86 -16.15 -7.14
CA ILE A 245 1.94 -15.22 -6.00
C ILE A 245 1.86 -16.01 -4.68
N MET A 246 0.91 -16.95 -4.57
CA MET A 246 0.78 -17.83 -3.41
C MET A 246 2.04 -18.65 -3.17
N ALA A 247 2.61 -19.27 -4.21
CA ALA A 247 3.83 -20.06 -4.11
C ALA A 247 5.05 -19.22 -3.69
N GLU A 248 5.16 -17.99 -4.21
CA GLU A 248 6.23 -17.07 -3.84
C GLU A 248 6.16 -16.70 -2.35
N ILE A 249 4.96 -16.35 -1.87
CA ILE A 249 4.75 -16.02 -0.45
C ILE A 249 5.01 -17.24 0.44
N TYR A 250 4.51 -18.41 0.04
CA TYR A 250 4.67 -19.66 0.80
C TYR A 250 6.15 -20.07 0.96
N LYS A 251 6.93 -19.91 -0.10
CA LYS A 251 8.34 -20.33 -0.13
C LYS A 251 9.29 -19.31 0.49
N ASN A 252 9.06 -18.02 0.23
CA ASN A 252 10.05 -16.97 0.47
C ASN A 252 9.56 -15.85 1.41
N GLY A 253 8.29 -15.83 1.79
CA GLY A 253 7.70 -14.80 2.64
C GLY A 253 7.00 -13.68 1.87
N PRO A 254 6.51 -12.64 2.56
CA PRO A 254 5.71 -11.56 2.01
C PRO A 254 6.29 -10.90 0.78
N VAL A 255 5.40 -10.39 -0.08
CA VAL A 255 5.74 -9.65 -1.30
C VAL A 255 5.24 -8.22 -1.21
N GLU A 256 5.84 -7.31 -1.98
CA GLU A 256 5.26 -6.01 -2.25
C GLU A 256 4.36 -6.10 -3.48
N ALA A 257 3.17 -5.49 -3.39
CA ALA A 257 2.27 -5.34 -4.52
C ALA A 257 1.72 -3.91 -4.57
N ALA A 258 1.29 -3.48 -5.75
CA ALA A 258 0.63 -2.20 -5.92
C ALA A 258 -0.80 -2.40 -6.45
N PHE A 259 -1.71 -1.53 -6.03
CA PHE A 259 -3.10 -1.55 -6.50
C PHE A 259 -3.65 -0.13 -6.61
N THR A 260 -4.75 0.03 -7.34
CA THR A 260 -5.46 1.30 -7.47
C THR A 260 -6.38 1.50 -6.26
N VAL A 261 -6.20 2.60 -5.54
CA VAL A 261 -7.11 3.03 -4.48
C VAL A 261 -8.26 3.80 -5.11
N TYR A 262 -9.48 3.38 -4.81
CA TYR A 262 -10.73 4.08 -5.14
C TYR A 262 -11.31 4.78 -3.92
N SER A 263 -12.26 5.68 -4.15
CA SER A 263 -12.81 6.57 -3.11
C SER A 263 -13.49 5.82 -1.95
N ASP A 264 -13.93 4.58 -2.15
CA ASP A 264 -14.57 3.75 -1.12
C ASP A 264 -13.55 3.02 -0.22
N PHE A 265 -12.35 2.69 -0.75
CA PHE A 265 -11.33 1.94 -0.01
C PHE A 265 -10.92 2.57 1.33
N PRO A 266 -10.73 3.90 1.45
CA PRO A 266 -10.36 4.53 2.72
C PRO A 266 -11.37 4.27 3.85
N SER A 267 -12.61 3.92 3.53
CA SER A 267 -13.67 3.59 4.50
C SER A 267 -13.67 2.12 4.94
N TYR A 268 -12.75 1.28 4.46
CA TYR A 268 -12.69 -0.13 4.83
C TYR A 268 -12.53 -0.35 6.34
N LYS A 269 -13.31 -1.29 6.92
CA LYS A 269 -13.21 -1.74 8.31
C LYS A 269 -12.95 -3.24 8.45
N SER A 270 -13.69 -4.07 7.71
CA SER A 270 -13.59 -5.54 7.82
C SER A 270 -14.19 -6.25 6.62
N GLY A 271 -13.95 -7.57 6.53
CA GLY A 271 -14.42 -8.40 5.41
C GLY A 271 -13.47 -8.35 4.21
N VAL A 272 -13.91 -8.86 3.05
CA VAL A 272 -13.11 -8.93 1.83
C VAL A 272 -13.46 -7.77 0.91
N TYR A 273 -12.57 -6.78 0.81
CA TYR A 273 -12.76 -5.60 -0.02
C TYR A 273 -12.92 -5.94 -1.49
N GLN A 274 -13.90 -5.35 -2.10
CA GLN A 274 -14.14 -5.26 -3.53
C GLN A 274 -14.63 -3.84 -3.82
N HIS A 275 -14.04 -3.19 -4.79
CA HIS A 275 -14.46 -1.85 -5.21
C HIS A 275 -15.94 -1.80 -5.60
N LYS A 276 -16.69 -0.85 -5.08
CA LYS A 276 -18.13 -0.68 -5.31
C LYS A 276 -18.49 0.70 -5.82
N SER A 277 -17.77 1.74 -5.43
CA SER A 277 -18.15 3.11 -5.79
C SER A 277 -16.99 4.08 -5.66
N GLY A 278 -17.05 5.13 -6.44
CA GLY A 278 -16.15 6.26 -6.39
C GLY A 278 -15.03 6.22 -7.41
N SER A 279 -14.37 7.35 -7.57
CA SER A 279 -13.30 7.55 -8.55
C SER A 279 -11.96 7.04 -8.05
N GLU A 280 -11.03 6.83 -8.97
CA GLU A 280 -9.64 6.54 -8.68
C GLU A 280 -8.96 7.69 -7.93
N LEU A 281 -8.23 7.38 -6.86
CA LEU A 281 -7.44 8.32 -6.08
C LEU A 281 -5.94 8.25 -6.40
N GLY A 282 -5.43 7.08 -6.76
CA GLY A 282 -4.04 6.84 -7.12
C GLY A 282 -3.57 5.43 -6.81
N GLY A 283 -2.33 5.14 -7.15
CA GLY A 283 -1.70 3.85 -6.85
C GLY A 283 -1.15 3.78 -5.43
N HIS A 284 -1.31 2.66 -4.78
CA HIS A 284 -0.82 2.41 -3.42
C HIS A 284 -0.06 1.08 -3.36
N ALA A 285 1.12 1.10 -2.77
CA ALA A 285 1.92 -0.10 -2.57
C ALA A 285 1.79 -0.61 -1.13
N ILE A 286 1.70 -1.94 -1.01
CA ILE A 286 1.40 -2.64 0.24
C ILE A 286 2.20 -3.93 0.34
N LYS A 287 2.10 -4.60 1.49
CA LYS A 287 2.69 -5.91 1.72
C LYS A 287 1.62 -7.00 1.76
N ILE A 288 1.65 -7.94 0.81
CA ILE A 288 0.83 -9.16 0.88
C ILE A 288 1.60 -10.19 1.71
N LEU A 289 0.96 -10.71 2.76
CA LEU A 289 1.58 -11.66 3.70
C LEU A 289 0.83 -12.97 3.87
N GLY A 290 -0.24 -13.18 3.12
CA GLY A 290 -1.02 -14.41 3.19
C GLY A 290 -2.28 -14.35 2.34
N TRP A 291 -3.09 -15.40 2.47
CA TRP A 291 -4.37 -15.55 1.78
C TRP A 291 -5.30 -16.46 2.56
N GLY A 292 -6.55 -16.48 2.16
CA GLY A 292 -7.55 -17.38 2.72
C GLY A 292 -8.89 -17.29 2.00
N VAL A 293 -9.90 -17.83 2.65
CA VAL A 293 -11.31 -17.78 2.21
C VAL A 293 -12.16 -17.33 3.40
N GLU A 294 -12.99 -16.31 3.22
CA GLU A 294 -13.95 -15.82 4.20
C GLU A 294 -15.34 -15.77 3.55
N ASP A 295 -16.32 -16.42 4.17
CA ASP A 295 -17.68 -16.54 3.64
C ASP A 295 -17.73 -16.93 2.13
N SER A 296 -16.93 -17.93 1.76
CA SER A 296 -16.73 -18.42 0.38
C SER A 296 -16.08 -17.41 -0.57
N THR A 297 -15.53 -16.31 -0.07
CA THR A 297 -14.82 -15.31 -0.86
C THR A 297 -13.30 -15.43 -0.66
N PRO A 298 -12.54 -15.77 -1.70
CA PRO A 298 -11.09 -15.85 -1.61
C PRO A 298 -10.48 -14.44 -1.42
N TYR A 299 -9.44 -14.34 -0.58
CA TYR A 299 -8.80 -13.06 -0.29
C TYR A 299 -7.29 -13.14 -0.21
N TRP A 300 -6.64 -12.00 -0.45
CA TRP A 300 -5.30 -11.69 -0.01
C TRP A 300 -5.34 -11.03 1.37
N LEU A 301 -4.45 -11.48 2.27
CA LEU A 301 -4.21 -10.82 3.56
C LEU A 301 -3.10 -9.80 3.39
N VAL A 302 -3.38 -8.55 3.70
CA VAL A 302 -2.53 -7.40 3.37
C VAL A 302 -2.25 -6.55 4.59
N ALA A 303 -1.00 -6.14 4.78
CA ALA A 303 -0.60 -5.10 5.73
C ALA A 303 -0.54 -3.75 5.01
N ASN A 304 -1.23 -2.75 5.57
CA ASN A 304 -1.19 -1.37 5.12
C ASN A 304 -0.13 -0.57 5.90
N SER A 305 0.24 0.60 5.41
CA SER A 305 1.20 1.52 6.02
C SER A 305 0.56 2.82 6.53
N TRP A 306 -0.71 2.73 6.96
CA TRP A 306 -1.49 3.84 7.51
C TRP A 306 -1.78 3.69 9.01
N ASN A 307 -0.86 3.13 9.77
CA ASN A 307 -0.91 2.70 11.19
C ASN A 307 -2.02 1.69 11.56
N ALA A 308 -2.07 1.32 12.85
CA ALA A 308 -2.95 0.24 13.32
C ALA A 308 -4.41 0.68 13.52
N ASP A 309 -4.72 1.96 13.45
CA ASP A 309 -6.08 2.47 13.71
C ASP A 309 -6.96 2.39 12.47
N TRP A 310 -6.35 2.31 11.28
CA TRP A 310 -7.08 2.13 10.03
C TRP A 310 -7.48 0.67 9.78
N GLY A 311 -8.63 0.46 9.16
CA GLY A 311 -9.08 -0.86 8.69
C GLY A 311 -9.28 -1.87 9.82
N ASP A 312 -8.89 -3.11 9.57
CA ASP A 312 -8.87 -4.18 10.58
C ASP A 312 -7.50 -4.19 11.29
N LYS A 313 -7.34 -3.28 12.26
CA LYS A 313 -6.09 -3.09 13.02
C LYS A 313 -4.87 -2.90 12.11
N GLY A 314 -5.03 -2.09 11.06
CA GLY A 314 -4.01 -1.79 10.07
C GLY A 314 -3.85 -2.81 8.93
N PHE A 315 -4.56 -3.93 8.99
CA PHE A 315 -4.65 -4.91 7.91
C PHE A 315 -5.94 -4.73 7.11
N PHE A 316 -5.95 -5.34 5.93
CA PHE A 316 -7.17 -5.52 5.15
C PHE A 316 -7.11 -6.81 4.36
N LYS A 317 -8.29 -7.27 3.93
CA LYS A 317 -8.45 -8.36 2.99
C LYS A 317 -9.01 -7.79 1.69
N ILE A 318 -8.52 -8.25 0.55
CA ILE A 318 -8.98 -7.86 -0.78
C ILE A 318 -9.21 -9.10 -1.61
N LEU A 319 -10.19 -9.08 -2.48
CA LEU A 319 -10.56 -10.21 -3.34
C LEU A 319 -9.32 -10.74 -4.09
N ARG A 320 -9.15 -12.07 -4.06
CA ARG A 320 -8.05 -12.81 -4.69
C ARG A 320 -8.53 -13.55 -5.94
N GLY A 321 -7.65 -13.63 -6.95
CA GLY A 321 -7.85 -14.43 -8.15
C GLY A 321 -8.63 -13.73 -9.26
N GLN A 322 -8.88 -12.42 -9.14
CA GLN A 322 -9.57 -11.60 -10.14
C GLN A 322 -8.89 -10.27 -10.42
N ASP A 323 -7.64 -10.12 -9.97
CA ASP A 323 -6.86 -8.88 -10.11
C ASP A 323 -7.62 -7.64 -9.62
N GLU A 324 -8.28 -7.78 -8.46
CA GLU A 324 -9.10 -6.70 -7.88
C GLU A 324 -8.28 -5.43 -7.70
N CYS A 325 -8.72 -4.33 -8.29
CA CYS A 325 -8.00 -3.06 -8.33
C CYS A 325 -6.56 -3.16 -8.87
N GLY A 326 -6.21 -4.23 -9.60
CA GLY A 326 -4.88 -4.45 -10.17
C GLY A 326 -3.85 -5.03 -9.18
N ILE A 327 -4.25 -5.54 -8.02
CA ILE A 327 -3.33 -5.98 -6.95
C ILE A 327 -2.42 -7.15 -7.34
N GLU A 328 -2.83 -7.96 -8.31
CA GLU A 328 -2.05 -9.10 -8.80
C GLU A 328 -1.14 -8.74 -9.99
N SER A 329 -1.38 -7.57 -10.61
CA SER A 329 -0.67 -7.16 -11.83
C SER A 329 0.73 -6.59 -11.57
N GLU A 330 0.99 -6.01 -10.40
CA GLU A 330 2.26 -5.34 -10.08
C GLU A 330 2.86 -5.89 -8.79
N VAL A 331 3.25 -7.19 -8.80
CA VAL A 331 3.88 -7.87 -7.67
C VAL A 331 5.39 -7.96 -7.86
N VAL A 332 6.14 -7.52 -6.85
CA VAL A 332 7.60 -7.54 -6.86
C VAL A 332 8.17 -8.15 -5.58
N ALA A 333 9.31 -8.80 -5.72
CA ALA A 333 9.96 -9.51 -4.63
C ALA A 333 11.48 -9.64 -4.86
N GLY A 334 12.16 -10.24 -3.89
CA GLY A 334 13.59 -10.55 -3.99
C GLY A 334 14.08 -11.41 -2.83
N LEU A 335 15.25 -11.98 -2.98
CA LEU A 335 15.90 -12.77 -1.93
C LEU A 335 17.02 -11.93 -1.29
N PRO A 336 17.10 -11.88 0.05
CA PRO A 336 18.16 -11.15 0.73
C PRO A 336 19.52 -11.88 0.60
N LYS A 337 20.58 -11.10 0.68
CA LYS A 337 21.93 -11.59 0.93
C LYS A 337 22.13 -11.64 2.45
N LEU A 338 22.32 -12.83 3.00
CA LEU A 338 22.66 -13.04 4.41
C LEU A 338 24.16 -12.95 4.65
#